data_4dd380eca2164c0d8f250af562492b65
#
_entry.id   4dd380eca2164c0d8f250af562492b65
#
_cell.length_a   1.000
_cell.length_b   1.000
_cell.length_c   1.000
_cell.angle_alpha   90.00
_cell.angle_beta   90.00
_cell.angle_gamma   90.00
#
_symmetry.space_group_name_H-M   'P 1'
#
loop_
_entity.id
_entity.type
_entity.pdbx_description
1 polymer ?
#
loop_
_entity_poly.entity_id
_entity_poly.type
_entity_poly.pdbx_seq_one_letter_code
_entity_poly.pdbx_strand_id
1 'polypeptide(L)'
;VDAVHGQQGMWSMVEVFVDTMLCCTVTALVLLCTGTAGTDGISGIAAAFSSVFGVGAESVLSWMIALFALATLLGWCCCGEVAVRYLGGERSVRWYRWAYCFAGGLGAVGTLSTIWTFSDLANGLMAIPNLLGILLLFRKTDLPDNVYRKCTKKNCKTRSEEHTSELQ
;
A
#
# COMPACT_ATOMS: atom_id res chain seq x y z
N VAL A 1 -0.33 24.03 -1.48
CA VAL A 1 0.36 22.75 -1.74
C VAL A 1 0.56 22.01 -0.43
N ASP A 2 1.07 22.66 0.65
CA ASP A 2 1.39 22.00 1.92
C ASP A 2 0.17 21.46 2.69
N ALA A 3 -0.99 22.12 2.59
CA ALA A 3 -2.22 21.68 3.24
C ALA A 3 -2.78 20.37 2.63
N VAL A 4 -2.61 20.18 1.32
CA VAL A 4 -3.04 18.98 0.60
C VAL A 4 -2.18 17.78 1.01
N HIS A 5 -0.87 17.97 1.18
CA HIS A 5 0.03 16.89 1.61
C HIS A 5 -0.26 16.43 3.05
N GLY A 6 -0.59 17.36 3.97
CA GLY A 6 -0.97 17.01 5.33
C GLY A 6 -2.28 16.21 5.40
N GLN A 7 -3.29 16.58 4.61
CA GLN A 7 -4.54 15.83 4.51
C GLN A 7 -4.33 14.44 3.93
N GLN A 8 -3.53 14.33 2.87
CA GLN A 8 -3.21 13.04 2.25
C GLN A 8 -2.50 12.09 3.23
N GLY A 9 -1.57 12.61 4.05
CA GLY A 9 -0.92 11.82 5.09
C GLY A 9 -1.91 11.28 6.13
N MET A 10 -2.87 12.09 6.57
CA MET A 10 -3.91 11.65 7.50
C MET A 10 -4.82 10.57 6.89
N TRP A 11 -5.24 10.74 5.63
CA TRP A 11 -6.04 9.73 4.92
C TRP A 11 -5.28 8.41 4.77
N SER A 12 -3.99 8.45 4.44
CA SER A 12 -3.15 7.25 4.34
C SER A 12 -3.02 6.51 5.67
N MET A 13 -2.96 7.23 6.80
CA MET A 13 -2.95 6.59 8.13
C MET A 13 -4.27 5.86 8.42
N VAL A 14 -5.42 6.48 8.09
CA VAL A 14 -6.74 5.86 8.25
C VAL A 14 -6.89 4.65 7.34
N GLU A 15 -6.45 4.75 6.09
CA GLU A 15 -6.47 3.67 5.11
C GLU A 15 -5.68 2.46 5.59
N VAL A 16 -4.43 2.66 6.02
CA VAL A 16 -3.59 1.58 6.58
C VAL A 16 -4.20 0.96 7.83
N PHE A 17 -4.79 1.77 8.72
CA PHE A 17 -5.47 1.27 9.90
C PHE A 17 -6.67 0.38 9.54
N VAL A 18 -7.52 0.82 8.62
CA VAL A 18 -8.69 0.06 8.16
C VAL A 18 -8.24 -1.25 7.50
N ASP A 19 -7.28 -1.19 6.59
CA ASP A 19 -6.77 -2.36 5.89
C ASP A 19 -6.14 -3.36 6.86
N THR A 20 -5.25 -2.92 7.72
CA THR A 20 -4.51 -3.81 8.62
C THR A 20 -5.38 -4.33 9.77
N MET A 21 -6.17 -3.46 10.42
CA MET A 21 -6.93 -3.86 11.60
C MET A 21 -8.27 -4.52 11.23
N LEU A 22 -9.04 -3.94 10.31
CA LEU A 22 -10.35 -4.48 9.96
C LEU A 22 -10.24 -5.64 8.97
N CYS A 23 -9.58 -5.47 7.84
CA CYS A 23 -9.55 -6.51 6.80
C CYS A 23 -8.79 -7.75 7.26
N CYS A 24 -7.62 -7.61 7.90
CA CYS A 24 -6.86 -8.76 8.41
C CYS A 24 -7.59 -9.47 9.55
N THR A 25 -8.27 -8.72 10.44
CA THR A 25 -9.06 -9.33 11.53
C THR A 25 -10.25 -10.12 10.98
N VAL A 26 -10.99 -9.56 10.02
CA VAL A 26 -12.10 -10.25 9.36
C VAL A 26 -11.62 -11.52 8.66
N THR A 27 -10.52 -11.44 7.92
CA THR A 27 -9.92 -12.61 7.24
C THR A 27 -9.52 -13.70 8.25
N ALA A 28 -8.86 -13.33 9.35
CA ALA A 28 -8.49 -14.26 10.41
C ALA A 28 -9.70 -14.92 11.08
N LEU A 29 -10.76 -14.15 11.35
CA LEU A 29 -12.00 -14.66 11.92
C LEU A 29 -12.71 -15.65 10.96
N VAL A 30 -12.74 -15.35 9.67
CA VAL A 30 -13.31 -16.25 8.65
C VAL A 30 -12.55 -17.58 8.63
N LEU A 31 -11.21 -17.57 8.63
CA LEU A 31 -10.39 -18.78 8.64
C LEU A 31 -10.59 -19.60 9.93
N LEU A 32 -10.71 -18.94 11.08
CA LEU A 32 -10.97 -19.60 12.35
C LEU A 32 -12.38 -20.21 12.42
N CYS A 33 -13.40 -19.47 11.99
CA CYS A 33 -14.78 -19.94 12.01
C CYS A 33 -15.05 -21.08 11.02
N THR A 34 -14.34 -21.13 9.91
CA THR A 34 -14.46 -22.20 8.91
C THR A 34 -13.57 -23.42 9.20
N GLY A 35 -12.70 -23.33 10.22
CA GLY A 35 -11.78 -24.41 10.59
C GLY A 35 -10.64 -24.63 9.59
N THR A 36 -10.40 -23.69 8.69
CA THR A 36 -9.36 -23.76 7.64
C THR A 36 -8.05 -23.10 8.03
N ALA A 37 -7.91 -22.66 9.28
CA ALA A 37 -6.75 -21.93 9.80
C ALA A 37 -5.41 -22.72 9.76
N GLY A 38 -5.46 -24.04 9.54
CA GLY A 38 -4.26 -24.89 9.41
C GLY A 38 -3.78 -25.10 7.97
N THR A 39 -4.43 -24.52 6.99
CA THR A 39 -4.05 -24.64 5.57
C THR A 39 -3.26 -23.42 5.13
N ASP A 40 -2.19 -23.65 4.36
CA ASP A 40 -1.27 -22.61 3.96
C ASP A 40 -1.85 -21.66 2.91
N GLY A 41 -1.69 -20.35 3.15
CA GLY A 41 -1.86 -19.30 2.16
C GLY A 41 -3.26 -19.19 1.55
N ILE A 42 -3.31 -19.01 0.24
CA ILE A 42 -4.55 -18.78 -0.55
C ILE A 42 -5.47 -20.01 -0.53
N SER A 43 -4.93 -21.22 -0.39
CA SER A 43 -5.73 -22.44 -0.35
C SER A 43 -6.69 -22.51 0.84
N GLY A 44 -6.27 -21.97 1.99
CA GLY A 44 -7.14 -21.86 3.17
C GLY A 44 -8.31 -20.90 2.95
N ILE A 45 -8.05 -19.78 2.29
CA ILE A 45 -9.10 -18.81 1.95
C ILE A 45 -10.06 -19.39 0.92
N ALA A 46 -9.55 -20.08 -0.10
CA ALA A 46 -10.38 -20.73 -1.12
C ALA A 46 -11.26 -21.82 -0.50
N ALA A 47 -10.71 -22.65 0.40
CA ALA A 47 -11.47 -23.66 1.12
C ALA A 47 -12.54 -23.04 2.03
N ALA A 48 -12.26 -21.94 2.71
CA ALA A 48 -13.22 -21.21 3.51
C ALA A 48 -14.39 -20.68 2.66
N PHE A 49 -14.08 -20.08 1.51
CA PHE A 49 -15.10 -19.58 0.59
C PHE A 49 -15.95 -20.69 -0.02
N SER A 50 -15.34 -21.78 -0.46
CA SER A 50 -16.08 -22.92 -1.03
C SER A 50 -16.97 -23.63 -0.01
N SER A 51 -16.58 -23.65 1.27
CA SER A 51 -17.38 -24.23 2.34
C SER A 51 -18.69 -23.46 2.59
N VAL A 52 -18.71 -22.15 2.33
CA VAL A 52 -19.86 -21.28 2.58
C VAL A 52 -20.70 -21.05 1.31
N PHE A 53 -20.04 -20.78 0.17
CA PHE A 53 -20.70 -20.37 -1.06
C PHE A 53 -20.80 -21.48 -2.12
N GLY A 54 -20.20 -22.65 -1.88
CA GLY A 54 -20.25 -23.79 -2.79
C GLY A 54 -19.25 -23.73 -3.95
N VAL A 55 -19.37 -24.67 -4.88
CA VAL A 55 -18.36 -24.98 -5.92
C VAL A 55 -18.02 -23.81 -6.89
N GLY A 56 -18.92 -22.85 -7.05
CA GLY A 56 -18.68 -21.67 -7.92
C GLY A 56 -17.82 -20.58 -7.28
N ALA A 57 -17.69 -20.58 -5.96
CA ALA A 57 -17.01 -19.52 -5.21
C ALA A 57 -15.51 -19.44 -5.47
N GLU A 58 -14.86 -20.57 -5.72
CA GLU A 58 -13.41 -20.61 -6.02
C GLU A 58 -13.08 -19.88 -7.31
N SER A 59 -13.91 -20.00 -8.34
CA SER A 59 -13.69 -19.29 -9.61
C SER A 59 -13.82 -17.79 -9.44
N VAL A 60 -14.84 -17.33 -8.72
CA VAL A 60 -15.04 -15.89 -8.44
C VAL A 60 -13.88 -15.36 -7.62
N LEU A 61 -13.48 -16.06 -6.57
CA LEU A 61 -12.35 -15.67 -5.73
C LEU A 61 -11.05 -15.59 -6.53
N SER A 62 -10.79 -16.58 -7.40
CA SER A 62 -9.60 -16.59 -8.27
C SER A 62 -9.54 -15.38 -9.19
N TRP A 63 -10.67 -14.99 -9.78
CA TRP A 63 -10.73 -13.78 -10.60
C TRP A 63 -10.51 -12.51 -9.78
N MET A 64 -11.09 -12.42 -8.58
CA MET A 64 -10.87 -11.27 -7.69
C MET A 64 -9.40 -11.15 -7.29
N ILE A 65 -8.75 -12.26 -6.92
CA ILE A 65 -7.33 -12.29 -6.56
C ILE A 65 -6.46 -11.89 -7.77
N ALA A 66 -6.76 -12.39 -8.96
CA ALA A 66 -6.02 -12.05 -10.18
C ALA A 66 -6.12 -10.55 -10.51
N LEU A 67 -7.30 -9.96 -10.43
CA LEU A 67 -7.51 -8.53 -10.65
C LEU A 67 -6.80 -7.69 -9.58
N PHE A 68 -6.87 -8.09 -8.32
CA PHE A 68 -6.18 -7.42 -7.22
C PHE A 68 -4.66 -7.49 -7.38
N ALA A 69 -4.12 -8.66 -7.73
CA ALA A 69 -2.69 -8.83 -8.00
C ALA A 69 -2.23 -7.95 -9.18
N LEU A 70 -3.01 -7.88 -10.26
CA LEU A 70 -2.72 -7.01 -11.40
C LEU A 70 -2.70 -5.53 -10.99
N ALA A 71 -3.70 -5.08 -10.25
CA ALA A 71 -3.77 -3.70 -9.75
C ALA A 71 -2.58 -3.36 -8.86
N THR A 72 -2.20 -4.27 -7.97
CA THR A 72 -1.04 -4.12 -7.07
C THR A 72 0.27 -4.05 -7.86
N LEU A 73 0.48 -4.93 -8.84
CA LEU A 73 1.66 -4.90 -9.70
C LEU A 73 1.79 -3.57 -10.46
N LEU A 74 0.68 -3.07 -11.01
CA LEU A 74 0.68 -1.78 -11.71
C LEU A 74 0.97 -0.62 -10.75
N GLY A 75 0.37 -0.61 -9.57
CA GLY A 75 0.59 0.42 -8.56
C GLY A 75 2.05 0.49 -8.10
N TRP A 76 2.65 -0.65 -7.77
CA TRP A 76 4.06 -0.72 -7.39
C TRP A 76 5.02 -0.37 -8.53
N CYS A 77 4.67 -0.75 -9.78
CA CYS A 77 5.43 -0.34 -10.95
C CYS A 77 5.48 1.19 -11.07
N CYS A 78 4.33 1.86 -10.94
CA CYS A 78 4.25 3.32 -11.00
C CYS A 78 5.06 4.00 -9.87
N CYS A 79 4.96 3.50 -8.65
CA CYS A 79 5.76 4.03 -7.52
C CYS A 79 7.26 3.88 -7.78
N GLY A 80 7.69 2.72 -8.28
CA GLY A 80 9.09 2.48 -8.62
C GLY A 80 9.57 3.35 -9.78
N GLU A 81 8.75 3.60 -10.79
CA GLU A 81 9.09 4.52 -11.88
C GLU A 81 9.38 5.94 -11.39
N VAL A 82 8.57 6.45 -10.46
CA VAL A 82 8.79 7.77 -9.86
C VAL A 82 10.14 7.81 -9.13
N ALA A 83 10.46 6.78 -8.35
CA ALA A 83 11.73 6.69 -7.63
C ALA A 83 12.93 6.61 -8.59
N VAL A 84 12.85 5.77 -9.61
CA VAL A 84 13.92 5.60 -10.61
C VAL A 84 14.11 6.85 -11.46
N ARG A 85 13.03 7.54 -11.80
CA ARG A 85 13.07 8.83 -12.51
C ARG A 85 13.80 9.89 -11.70
N TYR A 86 13.56 9.92 -10.40
CA TYR A 86 14.25 10.85 -9.49
C TYR A 86 15.76 10.57 -9.41
N LEU A 87 16.19 9.30 -9.39
CA LEU A 87 17.59 8.92 -9.23
C LEU A 87 18.38 8.92 -10.54
N GLY A 88 17.78 8.46 -11.64
CA GLY A 88 18.49 8.15 -12.89
C GLY A 88 17.93 8.80 -14.15
N GLY A 89 16.87 9.63 -14.01
CA GLY A 89 16.23 10.31 -15.14
C GLY A 89 15.41 9.38 -16.05
N GLU A 90 14.84 9.95 -17.12
CA GLU A 90 13.88 9.26 -18.03
C GLU A 90 14.47 8.03 -18.74
N ARG A 91 15.78 8.00 -18.96
CA ARG A 91 16.43 6.87 -19.64
C ARG A 91 16.44 5.61 -18.78
N SER A 92 16.56 5.77 -17.46
CA SER A 92 16.60 4.69 -16.47
C SER A 92 15.22 4.06 -16.27
N VAL A 93 14.12 4.80 -16.46
CA VAL A 93 12.74 4.29 -16.34
C VAL A 93 12.48 3.18 -17.34
N ARG A 94 13.00 3.27 -18.57
CA ARG A 94 12.84 2.24 -19.58
C ARG A 94 13.49 0.92 -19.18
N TRP A 95 14.69 0.98 -18.64
CA TRP A 95 15.39 -0.21 -18.12
C TRP A 95 14.70 -0.81 -16.91
N TYR A 96 14.17 0.06 -16.02
CA TYR A 96 13.40 -0.38 -14.87
C TYR A 96 12.14 -1.16 -15.27
N ARG A 97 11.38 -0.69 -16.25
CA ARG A 97 10.19 -1.40 -16.77
C ARG A 97 10.52 -2.80 -17.27
N TRP A 98 11.57 -2.94 -18.06
CA TRP A 98 12.03 -4.23 -18.51
C TRP A 98 12.45 -5.15 -17.38
N ALA A 99 13.23 -4.64 -16.45
CA ALA A 99 13.67 -5.39 -15.27
C ALA A 99 12.46 -5.81 -14.39
N TYR A 100 11.48 -4.93 -14.23
CA TYR A 100 10.27 -5.20 -13.46
C TYR A 100 9.41 -6.30 -14.11
N CYS A 101 9.17 -6.24 -15.42
CA CYS A 101 8.47 -7.28 -16.15
C CYS A 101 9.20 -8.63 -16.08
N PHE A 102 10.53 -8.63 -16.21
CA PHE A 102 11.33 -9.83 -16.10
C PHE A 102 11.29 -10.43 -14.70
N ALA A 103 11.40 -9.61 -13.67
CA ALA A 103 11.28 -10.05 -12.28
C ALA A 103 9.89 -10.63 -11.97
N GLY A 104 8.82 -10.00 -12.48
CA GLY A 104 7.45 -10.52 -12.36
C GLY A 104 7.29 -11.88 -13.05
N GLY A 105 7.86 -12.04 -14.23
CA GLY A 105 7.87 -13.33 -14.93
C GLY A 105 8.65 -14.43 -14.20
N LEU A 106 9.80 -14.11 -13.61
CA LEU A 106 10.56 -15.04 -12.77
C LEU A 106 9.78 -15.42 -11.50
N GLY A 107 9.08 -14.45 -10.91
CA GLY A 107 8.23 -14.70 -9.75
C GLY A 107 7.07 -15.66 -10.05
N ALA A 108 6.53 -15.64 -11.26
CA ALA A 108 5.46 -16.54 -11.67
C ALA A 108 5.91 -18.00 -11.83
N VAL A 109 7.18 -18.25 -12.12
CA VAL A 109 7.75 -19.60 -12.33
C VAL A 109 8.38 -20.16 -11.03
N GLY A 110 8.71 -19.29 -10.08
CA GLY A 110 9.36 -19.68 -8.83
C GLY A 110 8.47 -20.49 -7.88
N THR A 111 9.07 -21.26 -6.98
CA THR A 111 8.33 -21.94 -5.93
C THR A 111 7.85 -20.93 -4.89
N LEU A 112 6.63 -21.09 -4.42
CA LEU A 112 5.98 -20.17 -3.47
C LEU A 112 6.85 -19.92 -2.22
N SER A 113 7.41 -20.99 -1.65
CA SER A 113 8.26 -20.90 -0.45
C SER A 113 9.52 -20.06 -0.68
N THR A 114 10.19 -20.23 -1.81
CA THR A 114 11.41 -19.46 -2.14
C THR A 114 11.08 -17.97 -2.33
N ILE A 115 9.95 -17.68 -3.00
CA ILE A 115 9.51 -16.31 -3.24
C ILE A 115 9.16 -15.61 -1.92
N TRP A 116 8.46 -16.28 -1.01
CA TRP A 116 8.16 -15.76 0.32
C TRP A 116 9.43 -15.43 1.11
N THR A 117 10.37 -16.36 1.20
CA THR A 117 11.63 -16.14 1.91
C THR A 117 12.43 -14.96 1.35
N PHE A 118 12.48 -14.85 0.02
CA PHE A 118 13.16 -13.73 -0.63
C PHE A 118 12.44 -12.40 -0.39
N SER A 119 11.11 -12.39 -0.43
CA SER A 119 10.28 -11.23 -0.14
C SER A 119 10.46 -10.73 1.29
N ASP A 120 10.46 -11.63 2.26
CA ASP A 120 10.67 -11.28 3.67
C ASP A 120 12.05 -10.69 3.91
N LEU A 121 13.09 -11.26 3.29
CA LEU A 121 14.44 -10.73 3.35
C LEU A 121 14.53 -9.33 2.73
N ALA A 122 13.92 -9.13 1.57
CA ALA A 122 13.90 -7.83 0.88
C ALA A 122 13.14 -6.77 1.70
N ASN A 123 12.01 -7.13 2.30
CA ASN A 123 11.25 -6.25 3.18
C ASN A 123 12.06 -5.86 4.44
N GLY A 124 12.76 -6.82 5.05
CA GLY A 124 13.64 -6.56 6.18
C GLY A 124 14.77 -5.60 5.83
N LEU A 125 15.40 -5.78 4.68
CA LEU A 125 16.46 -4.89 4.19
C LEU A 125 15.95 -3.48 3.88
N MET A 126 14.72 -3.36 3.36
CA MET A 126 14.10 -2.07 3.06
C MET A 126 13.70 -1.30 4.33
N ALA A 127 13.38 -2.00 5.40
CA ALA A 127 13.00 -1.37 6.67
C ALA A 127 14.13 -0.56 7.28
N ILE A 128 15.38 -0.99 7.14
CA ILE A 128 16.57 -0.32 7.72
C ILE A 128 16.75 1.10 7.18
N PRO A 129 16.90 1.34 5.86
CA PRO A 129 17.06 2.69 5.33
C PRO A 129 15.82 3.56 5.54
N ASN A 130 14.62 2.97 5.53
CA ASN A 130 13.38 3.70 5.78
C ASN A 130 13.32 4.23 7.22
N LEU A 131 13.63 3.39 8.20
CA LEU A 131 13.67 3.76 9.61
C LEU A 131 14.76 4.83 9.88
N LEU A 132 15.94 4.65 9.28
CA LEU A 132 17.02 5.63 9.36
C LEU A 132 16.61 6.98 8.75
N GLY A 133 15.96 6.97 7.59
CA GLY A 133 15.44 8.17 6.94
C GLY A 133 14.44 8.92 7.82
N ILE A 134 13.48 8.20 8.42
CA ILE A 134 12.49 8.78 9.34
C ILE A 134 13.18 9.39 10.57
N LEU A 135 14.12 8.66 11.19
CA LEU A 135 14.86 9.15 12.37
C LEU A 135 15.69 10.40 12.08
N LEU A 136 16.37 10.43 10.93
CA LEU A 136 17.15 11.61 10.51
C LEU A 136 16.24 12.80 10.19
N LEU A 137 15.10 12.54 9.55
CA LEU A 137 14.12 13.57 9.23
C LEU A 137 13.47 14.12 10.50
N PHE A 138 13.09 13.24 11.42
CA PHE A 138 12.53 13.63 12.72
C PHE A 138 13.48 14.51 13.54
N ARG A 139 14.77 14.20 13.51
CA ARG A 139 15.82 15.03 14.15
C ARG A 139 15.98 16.41 13.52
N LYS A 140 15.66 16.55 12.23
CA LYS A 140 15.77 17.79 11.47
C LYS A 140 14.49 18.63 11.52
N THR A 141 13.35 18.01 11.79
CA THR A 141 12.05 18.64 11.98
C THR A 141 11.78 18.93 13.45
N ASP A 142 12.64 19.70 14.11
CA ASP A 142 12.15 20.60 15.14
C ASP A 142 11.27 21.63 14.42
N LEU A 143 10.04 21.20 14.10
CA LEU A 143 9.03 22.08 13.49
C LEU A 143 8.70 23.13 14.55
N PRO A 144 9.08 24.40 14.37
CA PRO A 144 8.64 25.44 15.26
C PRO A 144 7.11 25.44 15.22
N ASP A 145 6.47 25.46 16.41
CA ASP A 145 5.00 25.50 16.60
C ASP A 145 4.29 26.55 15.75
N ASN A 146 5.01 27.51 15.25
CA ASN A 146 4.56 28.56 14.34
C ASN A 146 4.12 28.06 12.94
N VAL A 147 4.63 26.93 12.46
CA VAL A 147 4.26 26.40 11.13
C VAL A 147 2.89 25.74 11.21
N TYR A 148 2.61 25.00 12.28
CA TYR A 148 1.27 24.41 12.51
C TYR A 148 0.19 25.49 12.70
N ARG A 149 0.47 26.54 13.47
CA ARG A 149 -0.44 27.68 13.65
C ARG A 149 -0.68 28.47 12.36
N LYS A 150 0.33 28.59 11.48
CA LYS A 150 0.19 29.29 10.21
C LYS A 150 -0.68 28.52 9.20
N CYS A 151 -0.54 27.18 9.14
CA CYS A 151 -1.37 26.33 8.29
C CYS A 151 -2.83 26.36 8.72
N THR A 152 -3.11 26.24 10.01
CA THR A 152 -4.47 26.26 10.54
C THR A 152 -5.16 27.61 10.32
N LYS A 153 -4.46 28.75 10.53
CA LYS A 153 -5.00 30.08 10.27
C LYS A 153 -5.25 30.37 8.80
N LYS A 154 -4.37 29.88 7.92
CA LYS A 154 -4.54 30.07 6.46
C LYS A 154 -5.72 29.29 5.91
N ASN A 155 -5.92 28.05 6.37
CA ASN A 155 -7.08 27.24 5.98
C ASN A 155 -8.41 27.81 6.49
N CYS A 156 -8.44 28.36 7.71
CA CYS A 156 -9.64 29.05 8.21
C CYS A 156 -9.99 30.28 7.37
N LYS A 157 -8.99 31.03 6.92
CA LYS A 157 -9.22 32.25 6.14
C LYS A 157 -9.72 31.97 4.72
N THR A 158 -9.14 30.97 4.04
CA THR A 158 -9.56 30.57 2.69
C THR A 158 -10.98 30.03 2.68
N ARG A 159 -11.35 29.22 3.68
CA ARG A 159 -12.71 28.69 3.82
C ARG A 159 -13.75 29.75 4.15
N SER A 160 -13.35 30.81 4.84
CA SER A 160 -14.21 31.98 5.16
C SER A 160 -14.42 32.85 3.92
N GLU A 161 -13.43 32.98 3.05
CA GLU A 161 -13.50 33.75 1.82
C GLU A 161 -14.32 33.02 0.73
N GLU A 162 -14.20 31.69 0.62
CA GLU A 162 -15.07 30.88 -0.26
C GLU A 162 -16.56 30.98 0.14
N HIS A 163 -16.86 30.89 1.43
CA HIS A 163 -18.24 30.97 1.91
C HIS A 163 -18.87 32.38 1.73
N THR A 164 -18.04 33.41 1.68
CA THR A 164 -18.54 34.79 1.46
C THR A 164 -18.74 35.09 -0.03
N SER A 165 -18.01 34.40 -0.91
CA SER A 165 -18.19 34.56 -2.38
C SER A 165 -19.35 33.73 -2.92
N GLU A 166 -19.82 32.70 -2.22
CA GLU A 166 -21.05 31.97 -2.60
C GLU A 166 -22.34 32.62 -2.16
N LEU A 167 -22.26 33.67 -1.31
CA LEU A 167 -23.40 34.39 -0.80
C LEU A 167 -23.66 35.76 -1.47
N GLN A 168 -22.86 36.11 -2.48
CA GLN A 168 -23.04 37.30 -3.33
C GLN A 168 -23.45 36.91 -4.75
#